data_e66540ae22339a2c1d922d37c0644baf
#
_entry.id   e66540ae22339a2c1d922d37c0644baf
#
_cell.length_a   1.000
_cell.length_b   1.000
_cell.length_c   1.000
_cell.angle_alpha   90.00
_cell.angle_beta   90.00
_cell.angle_gamma   90.00
#
_symmetry.space_group_name_H-M   'P 1'
#
loop_
_entity.id
_entity.type
_entity.pdbx_description
1 polymer ?
#
loop_
_entity_poly.entity_id
_entity_poly.type
_entity_poly.pdbx_seq_one_letter_code
_entity_poly.pdbx_strand_id
1 'polypeptide(L)'
;MGFPGAGGHREGNTVRYRDIAEQPTTVGEPDGSLSQRLRSLAKLLAEAGFKVALSRRMDDWLKTHAVFVTAIAGAIYRAEGSATVLARRRDCVRALVRGIRQGFSALSAAGVVIEPRKLALLFALPAVIPESYWRRYLAHPAAELIFAGHAQAARDEMWAVVEELREIVTPDPRTHAELETLWAAVETAASRKHSLRHSER
;
A
#
# COMPACT_ATOMS: atom_id res chain seq x y z
N MET A 1 11.44 -13.27 3.92
CA MET A 1 10.23 -12.41 3.81
C MET A 1 9.88 -12.22 2.34
N GLY A 2 8.61 -11.92 1.98
CA GLY A 2 8.23 -11.68 0.60
C GLY A 2 6.91 -10.94 0.47
N PHE A 3 6.74 -10.26 -0.65
CA PHE A 3 5.50 -9.56 -1.00
C PHE A 3 5.14 -9.83 -2.47
N PRO A 4 3.88 -10.25 -2.77
CA PRO A 4 3.47 -10.58 -4.13
C PRO A 4 3.38 -9.34 -5.03
N GLY A 5 3.74 -9.50 -6.30
CA GLY A 5 3.57 -8.49 -7.35
C GLY A 5 2.18 -8.55 -7.98
N ALA A 6 1.15 -8.81 -7.19
CA ALA A 6 -0.22 -8.92 -7.65
C ALA A 6 -1.18 -8.32 -6.63
N GLY A 7 -2.29 -7.79 -7.10
CA GLY A 7 -3.41 -7.32 -6.27
C GLY A 7 -4.68 -8.05 -6.62
N GLY A 8 -5.55 -8.29 -5.62
CA GLY A 8 -6.80 -9.00 -5.83
C GLY A 8 -7.51 -9.33 -4.52
N HIS A 9 -8.53 -10.15 -4.63
CA HIS A 9 -9.30 -10.59 -3.48
C HIS A 9 -9.87 -12.00 -3.70
N ARG A 10 -10.33 -12.63 -2.62
CA ARG A 10 -10.98 -13.93 -2.63
C ARG A 10 -12.50 -13.78 -2.59
N GLU A 11 -13.18 -14.49 -3.48
CA GLU A 11 -14.64 -14.66 -3.51
C GLU A 11 -14.96 -16.15 -3.33
N GLY A 12 -15.36 -16.54 -2.13
CA GLY A 12 -15.59 -17.95 -1.80
C GLY A 12 -14.35 -18.81 -2.04
N ASN A 13 -14.42 -19.75 -2.99
CA ASN A 13 -13.30 -20.64 -3.38
C ASN A 13 -12.49 -20.10 -4.56
N THR A 14 -12.85 -18.94 -5.10
CA THR A 14 -12.16 -18.32 -6.26
C THR A 14 -11.26 -17.19 -5.81
N VAL A 15 -10.04 -17.14 -6.33
CA VAL A 15 -9.14 -16.01 -6.17
C VAL A 15 -9.15 -15.22 -7.47
N ARG A 16 -9.59 -13.97 -7.39
CA ARG A 16 -9.48 -12.99 -8.48
C ARG A 16 -8.27 -12.13 -8.23
N TYR A 17 -7.30 -12.16 -9.14
CA TYR A 17 -6.08 -11.37 -9.01
C TYR A 17 -5.64 -10.82 -10.36
N ARG A 18 -4.77 -9.83 -10.30
CA ARG A 18 -4.10 -9.25 -11.45
C ARG A 18 -2.66 -8.90 -11.09
N ASP A 19 -1.73 -9.24 -11.97
CA ASP A 19 -0.34 -8.86 -11.84
C ASP A 19 -0.19 -7.34 -11.98
N ILE A 20 0.66 -6.77 -11.12
CA ILE A 20 1.03 -5.36 -11.16
C ILE A 20 2.32 -5.24 -11.95
N ALA A 21 2.22 -4.70 -13.17
CA ALA A 21 3.36 -4.68 -14.11
C ALA A 21 4.59 -3.94 -13.54
N GLU A 22 4.36 -2.91 -12.73
CA GLU A 22 5.39 -2.07 -12.14
C GLU A 22 6.00 -2.64 -10.85
N GLN A 23 5.34 -3.66 -10.25
CA GLN A 23 5.73 -4.25 -8.97
C GLN A 23 6.01 -5.73 -9.15
N PRO A 24 7.28 -6.15 -9.16
CA PRO A 24 7.61 -7.58 -9.12
C PRO A 24 7.29 -8.19 -7.74
N THR A 25 7.08 -9.50 -7.69
CA THR A 25 7.13 -10.24 -6.42
C THR A 25 8.51 -10.04 -5.81
N THR A 26 8.56 -9.32 -4.70
CA THR A 26 9.82 -8.96 -4.05
C THR A 26 10.05 -9.90 -2.88
N VAL A 27 11.24 -10.51 -2.82
CA VAL A 27 11.64 -11.42 -1.74
C VAL A 27 12.99 -11.04 -1.17
N GLY A 28 13.20 -11.28 0.12
CA GLY A 28 14.44 -10.96 0.81
C GLY A 28 14.58 -11.70 2.13
N GLU A 29 15.83 -11.85 2.58
CA GLU A 29 16.10 -12.36 3.93
C GLU A 29 15.97 -11.22 4.96
N PRO A 30 15.60 -11.54 6.22
CA PRO A 30 15.52 -10.54 7.29
C PRO A 30 16.85 -9.80 7.55
N ASP A 31 17.96 -10.49 7.39
CA ASP A 31 19.31 -9.97 7.59
C ASP A 31 19.91 -9.28 6.35
N GLY A 32 19.15 -9.20 5.25
CA GLY A 32 19.59 -8.63 3.98
C GLY A 32 20.57 -9.50 3.17
N SER A 33 20.86 -10.72 3.62
CA SER A 33 21.73 -11.66 2.90
C SER A 33 21.06 -12.17 1.61
N LEU A 34 21.87 -12.51 0.61
CA LEU A 34 21.42 -13.22 -0.60
C LEU A 34 21.72 -14.71 -0.46
N SER A 35 21.00 -15.38 0.43
CA SER A 35 21.21 -16.80 0.72
C SER A 35 20.92 -17.70 -0.50
N GLN A 36 21.43 -18.93 -0.47
CA GLN A 36 21.12 -19.93 -1.50
C GLN A 36 19.61 -20.26 -1.50
N ARG A 37 18.98 -20.33 -0.31
CA ARG A 37 17.55 -20.54 -0.15
C ARG A 37 16.74 -19.45 -0.87
N LEU A 38 17.12 -18.18 -0.69
CA LEU A 38 16.47 -17.05 -1.34
C LEU A 38 16.58 -17.11 -2.86
N ARG A 39 17.78 -17.46 -3.38
CA ARG A 39 18.00 -17.63 -4.84
C ARG A 39 17.17 -18.77 -5.41
N SER A 40 17.09 -19.90 -4.70
CA SER A 40 16.28 -21.06 -5.12
C SER A 40 14.78 -20.70 -5.15
N LEU A 41 14.29 -19.98 -4.13
CA LEU A 41 12.90 -19.49 -4.11
C LEU A 41 12.63 -18.54 -5.28
N ALA A 42 13.51 -17.58 -5.52
CA ALA A 42 13.36 -16.64 -6.63
C ALA A 42 13.34 -17.36 -7.98
N LYS A 43 14.16 -18.40 -8.17
CA LYS A 43 14.18 -19.24 -9.37
C LYS A 43 12.85 -19.96 -9.55
N LEU A 44 12.33 -20.63 -8.51
CA LEU A 44 11.04 -21.33 -8.56
C LEU A 44 9.89 -20.38 -8.92
N LEU A 45 9.84 -19.19 -8.32
CA LEU A 45 8.83 -18.18 -8.64
C LEU A 45 8.95 -17.70 -10.09
N ALA A 46 10.18 -17.48 -10.57
CA ALA A 46 10.41 -17.07 -11.96
C ALA A 46 10.01 -18.17 -12.97
N GLU A 47 10.31 -19.43 -12.68
CA GLU A 47 9.87 -20.59 -13.47
C GLU A 47 8.34 -20.75 -13.49
N ALA A 48 7.67 -20.34 -12.41
CA ALA A 48 6.21 -20.27 -12.33
C ALA A 48 5.61 -19.05 -13.05
N GLY A 49 6.44 -18.21 -13.71
CA GLY A 49 5.98 -17.07 -14.50
C GLY A 49 5.90 -15.73 -13.76
N PHE A 50 6.28 -15.66 -12.48
CA PHE A 50 6.28 -14.41 -11.74
C PHE A 50 7.50 -13.55 -12.08
N LYS A 51 7.30 -12.24 -12.18
CA LYS A 51 8.42 -11.28 -12.14
C LYS A 51 8.95 -11.22 -10.71
N VAL A 52 10.25 -11.47 -10.51
CA VAL A 52 10.84 -11.54 -9.17
C VAL A 52 11.93 -10.49 -9.01
N ALA A 53 11.97 -9.86 -7.84
CA ALA A 53 13.06 -9.00 -7.40
C ALA A 53 13.60 -9.47 -6.05
N LEU A 54 14.93 -9.38 -5.88
CA LEU A 54 15.60 -9.64 -4.61
C LEU A 54 15.86 -8.32 -3.89
N SER A 55 15.45 -8.23 -2.63
CA SER A 55 15.72 -7.07 -1.78
C SER A 55 16.71 -7.42 -0.67
N ARG A 56 17.73 -6.59 -0.48
CA ARG A 56 18.62 -6.65 0.69
C ARG A 56 18.07 -5.84 1.87
N ARG A 57 16.98 -5.10 1.64
CA ARG A 57 16.30 -4.24 2.63
C ARG A 57 14.82 -4.57 2.67
N MET A 58 14.51 -5.87 2.85
CA MET A 58 13.11 -6.32 2.77
C MET A 58 12.26 -5.74 3.89
N ASP A 59 12.81 -5.52 5.07
CA ASP A 59 12.15 -4.86 6.19
C ASP A 59 11.79 -3.40 5.85
N ASP A 60 12.74 -2.63 5.35
CA ASP A 60 12.51 -1.25 4.89
C ASP A 60 11.47 -1.21 3.75
N TRP A 61 11.55 -2.18 2.84
CA TRP A 61 10.62 -2.32 1.73
C TRP A 61 9.19 -2.55 2.23
N LEU A 62 9.00 -3.46 3.20
CA LEU A 62 7.69 -3.77 3.77
C LEU A 62 7.11 -2.56 4.52
N LYS A 63 7.90 -1.85 5.31
CA LYS A 63 7.48 -0.63 6.02
C LYS A 63 7.06 0.48 5.04
N THR A 64 7.85 0.68 3.97
CA THR A 64 7.50 1.64 2.91
C THR A 64 6.18 1.26 2.25
N HIS A 65 6.02 -0.03 1.92
CA HIS A 65 4.81 -0.53 1.29
C HIS A 65 3.59 -0.40 2.22
N ALA A 66 3.74 -0.68 3.51
CA ALA A 66 2.69 -0.55 4.51
C ALA A 66 2.14 0.90 4.58
N VAL A 67 3.00 1.91 4.66
CA VAL A 67 2.58 3.33 4.57
C VAL A 67 1.84 3.60 3.26
N PHE A 68 2.37 3.10 2.16
CA PHE A 68 1.81 3.32 0.84
C PHE A 68 0.40 2.72 0.69
N VAL A 69 0.19 1.45 1.07
CA VAL A 69 -1.11 0.79 0.92
C VAL A 69 -2.15 1.32 1.90
N THR A 70 -1.77 1.65 3.13
CA THR A 70 -2.70 2.23 4.11
C THR A 70 -3.14 3.63 3.73
N ALA A 71 -2.26 4.46 3.14
CA ALA A 71 -2.63 5.76 2.61
C ALA A 71 -3.60 5.63 1.42
N ILE A 72 -3.36 4.67 0.49
CA ILE A 72 -4.28 4.39 -0.63
C ILE A 72 -5.63 3.91 -0.10
N ALA A 73 -5.65 2.97 0.85
CA ALA A 73 -6.89 2.46 1.44
C ALA A 73 -7.70 3.60 2.08
N GLY A 74 -7.06 4.46 2.86
CA GLY A 74 -7.70 5.63 3.46
C GLY A 74 -8.28 6.59 2.42
N ALA A 75 -7.56 6.85 1.33
CA ALA A 75 -8.04 7.68 0.23
C ALA A 75 -9.25 7.04 -0.50
N ILE A 76 -9.22 5.72 -0.71
CA ILE A 76 -10.33 4.96 -1.30
C ILE A 76 -11.56 5.02 -0.39
N TYR A 77 -11.42 4.82 0.92
CA TYR A 77 -12.55 4.91 1.86
C TYR A 77 -13.19 6.31 1.88
N ARG A 78 -12.39 7.36 1.75
CA ARG A 78 -12.88 8.74 1.59
C ARG A 78 -13.54 9.01 0.23
N ALA A 79 -13.27 8.17 -0.75
CA ALA A 79 -13.83 8.21 -2.10
C ALA A 79 -14.89 7.09 -2.30
N GLU A 80 -15.75 6.89 -1.30
CA GLU A 80 -16.89 5.97 -1.36
C GLU A 80 -16.48 4.52 -1.65
N GLY A 81 -15.23 4.16 -1.38
CA GLY A 81 -14.69 2.83 -1.61
C GLY A 81 -14.32 2.50 -3.06
N SER A 82 -14.22 3.51 -3.94
CA SER A 82 -13.96 3.34 -5.37
C SER A 82 -12.67 4.06 -5.81
N ALA A 83 -11.81 3.34 -6.53
CA ALA A 83 -10.62 3.90 -7.15
C ALA A 83 -10.98 4.89 -8.28
N THR A 84 -12.03 4.61 -9.03
CA THR A 84 -12.53 5.48 -10.10
C THR A 84 -13.06 6.80 -9.55
N VAL A 85 -13.81 6.79 -8.44
CA VAL A 85 -14.27 8.00 -7.76
C VAL A 85 -13.06 8.78 -7.23
N LEU A 86 -12.10 8.10 -6.59
CA LEU A 86 -10.85 8.72 -6.14
C LEU A 86 -10.12 9.44 -7.28
N ALA A 87 -9.97 8.81 -8.44
CA ALA A 87 -9.30 9.39 -9.60
C ALA A 87 -9.95 10.70 -10.11
N ARG A 88 -11.28 10.84 -9.97
CA ARG A 88 -12.05 12.02 -10.38
C ARG A 88 -11.93 13.17 -9.38
N ARG A 89 -11.69 12.86 -8.11
CA ARG A 89 -11.60 13.83 -7.01
C ARG A 89 -10.17 14.31 -6.82
N ARG A 90 -9.84 15.46 -7.43
CA ARG A 90 -8.48 16.04 -7.38
C ARG A 90 -8.02 16.34 -5.95
N ASP A 91 -8.92 16.76 -5.08
CA ASP A 91 -8.65 16.98 -3.66
C ASP A 91 -8.20 15.70 -2.96
N CYS A 92 -8.88 14.58 -3.22
CA CYS A 92 -8.53 13.28 -2.64
C CYS A 92 -7.20 12.73 -3.18
N VAL A 93 -6.91 12.88 -4.48
CA VAL A 93 -5.62 12.47 -5.05
C VAL A 93 -4.48 13.33 -4.48
N ARG A 94 -4.71 14.62 -4.29
CA ARG A 94 -3.73 15.52 -3.66
C ARG A 94 -3.48 15.12 -2.20
N ALA A 95 -4.53 14.81 -1.44
CA ALA A 95 -4.41 14.32 -0.08
C ALA A 95 -3.63 12.99 -0.03
N LEU A 96 -3.92 12.05 -0.93
CA LEU A 96 -3.16 10.79 -1.08
C LEU A 96 -1.67 11.05 -1.28
N VAL A 97 -1.30 11.87 -2.26
CA VAL A 97 0.12 12.16 -2.57
C VAL A 97 0.81 12.84 -1.40
N ARG A 98 0.15 13.79 -0.73
CA ARG A 98 0.69 14.44 0.46
C ARG A 98 0.84 13.47 1.62
N GLY A 99 -0.17 12.64 1.91
CA GLY A 99 -0.12 11.65 2.97
C GLY A 99 1.01 10.64 2.78
N ILE A 100 1.22 10.13 1.55
CA ILE A 100 2.35 9.24 1.26
C ILE A 100 3.69 9.94 1.50
N ARG A 101 3.86 11.18 1.05
CA ARG A 101 5.09 11.96 1.30
C ARG A 101 5.34 12.15 2.79
N GLN A 102 4.31 12.47 3.53
CA GLN A 102 4.39 12.63 4.98
C GLN A 102 4.79 11.32 5.66
N GLY A 103 4.18 10.21 5.25
CA GLY A 103 4.53 8.89 5.75
C GLY A 103 5.98 8.48 5.43
N PHE A 104 6.44 8.76 4.21
CA PHE A 104 7.84 8.51 3.85
C PHE A 104 8.81 9.40 4.64
N SER A 105 8.42 10.65 4.92
CA SER A 105 9.20 11.54 5.79
C SER A 105 9.29 10.99 7.21
N ALA A 106 8.16 10.52 7.78
CA ALA A 106 8.11 9.94 9.12
C ALA A 106 8.94 8.64 9.21
N LEU A 107 8.84 7.75 8.21
CA LEU A 107 9.68 6.55 8.12
C LEU A 107 11.17 6.89 8.05
N SER A 108 11.53 7.88 7.23
CA SER A 108 12.93 8.32 7.10
C SER A 108 13.47 8.91 8.40
N ALA A 109 12.65 9.66 9.15
CA ALA A 109 12.99 10.17 10.48
C ALA A 109 13.18 9.05 11.51
N ALA A 110 12.48 7.92 11.34
CA ALA A 110 12.66 6.69 12.12
C ALA A 110 13.83 5.80 11.64
N GLY A 111 14.63 6.26 10.67
CA GLY A 111 15.80 5.54 10.15
C GLY A 111 15.50 4.52 9.06
N VAL A 112 14.27 4.43 8.56
CA VAL A 112 13.86 3.52 7.49
C VAL A 112 14.23 4.10 6.12
N VAL A 113 14.87 3.31 5.27
CA VAL A 113 15.18 3.70 3.88
C VAL A 113 13.99 3.42 2.99
N ILE A 114 13.53 4.43 2.26
CA ILE A 114 12.35 4.28 1.37
C ILE A 114 12.69 3.39 0.17
N GLU A 115 12.04 2.23 0.10
CA GLU A 115 12.21 1.20 -0.92
C GLU A 115 10.87 0.85 -1.61
N PRO A 116 10.83 0.54 -2.90
CA PRO A 116 11.95 0.59 -3.83
C PRO A 116 12.31 2.04 -4.19
N ARG A 117 13.60 2.27 -4.47
CA ARG A 117 14.12 3.61 -4.78
C ARG A 117 13.33 4.38 -5.86
N LYS A 118 12.78 3.66 -6.85
CA LYS A 118 11.92 4.28 -7.89
C LYS A 118 10.67 4.95 -7.30
N LEU A 119 10.11 4.37 -6.23
CA LEU A 119 8.94 4.94 -5.54
C LEU A 119 9.35 6.21 -4.78
N ALA A 120 10.47 6.17 -4.04
CA ALA A 120 11.01 7.35 -3.39
C ALA A 120 11.24 8.50 -4.38
N LEU A 121 11.83 8.21 -5.53
CA LEU A 121 12.08 9.21 -6.59
C LEU A 121 10.78 9.80 -7.15
N LEU A 122 9.76 8.98 -7.42
CA LEU A 122 8.46 9.47 -7.91
C LEU A 122 7.85 10.48 -6.93
N PHE A 123 7.86 10.17 -5.64
CA PHE A 123 7.29 11.04 -4.62
C PHE A 123 8.20 12.23 -4.24
N ALA A 124 9.47 12.25 -4.65
CA ALA A 124 10.36 13.41 -4.52
C ALA A 124 10.13 14.47 -5.61
N LEU A 125 9.52 14.11 -6.73
CA LEU A 125 9.25 15.04 -7.85
C LEU A 125 8.21 16.12 -7.45
N PRO A 126 8.09 17.25 -8.16
CA PRO A 126 7.02 18.23 -7.94
C PRO A 126 5.64 17.57 -7.87
N ALA A 127 4.76 18.03 -6.95
CA ALA A 127 3.52 17.34 -6.60
C ALA A 127 2.61 17.03 -7.79
N VAL A 128 2.59 17.90 -8.80
CA VAL A 128 1.79 17.73 -10.03
C VAL A 128 2.11 16.43 -10.77
N ILE A 129 3.35 15.95 -10.68
CA ILE A 129 3.79 14.73 -11.40
C ILE A 129 3.20 13.47 -10.74
N PRO A 130 3.43 13.16 -9.45
CA PRO A 130 2.79 12.01 -8.81
C PRO A 130 1.25 12.15 -8.74
N GLU A 131 0.68 13.36 -8.60
CA GLU A 131 -0.77 13.57 -8.66
C GLU A 131 -1.33 13.17 -10.03
N SER A 132 -0.70 13.59 -11.14
CA SER A 132 -1.12 13.24 -12.50
C SER A 132 -0.95 11.75 -12.78
N TYR A 133 0.17 11.16 -12.35
CA TYR A 133 0.42 9.73 -12.45
C TYR A 133 -0.66 8.91 -11.73
N TRP A 134 -0.90 9.19 -10.45
CA TRP A 134 -1.86 8.44 -9.64
C TRP A 134 -3.30 8.64 -10.12
N ARG A 135 -3.67 9.84 -10.55
CA ARG A 135 -4.99 10.08 -11.13
C ARG A 135 -5.23 9.22 -12.37
N ARG A 136 -4.22 9.11 -13.26
CA ARG A 136 -4.32 8.28 -14.47
C ARG A 136 -4.36 6.79 -14.10
N TYR A 137 -3.51 6.37 -13.18
CA TYR A 137 -3.41 4.98 -12.75
C TYR A 137 -4.72 4.50 -12.08
N LEU A 138 -5.27 5.29 -11.16
CA LEU A 138 -6.51 4.99 -10.45
C LEU A 138 -7.75 5.04 -11.36
N ALA A 139 -7.71 5.78 -12.46
CA ALA A 139 -8.77 5.79 -13.47
C ALA A 139 -8.79 4.52 -14.34
N HIS A 140 -7.74 3.71 -14.31
CA HIS A 140 -7.68 2.47 -15.08
C HIS A 140 -8.57 1.40 -14.41
N PRO A 141 -9.40 0.64 -15.19
CA PRO A 141 -10.32 -0.37 -14.62
C PRO A 141 -9.67 -1.40 -13.69
N ALA A 142 -8.40 -1.76 -13.94
CA ALA A 142 -7.67 -2.69 -13.08
C ALA A 142 -7.45 -2.14 -11.64
N ALA A 143 -7.46 -0.83 -11.44
CA ALA A 143 -7.27 -0.24 -10.12
C ALA A 143 -8.41 -0.56 -9.15
N GLU A 144 -9.63 -0.78 -9.64
CA GLU A 144 -10.76 -1.23 -8.81
C GLU A 144 -10.46 -2.61 -8.21
N LEU A 145 -9.92 -3.55 -8.99
CA LEU A 145 -9.57 -4.88 -8.48
C LEU A 145 -8.33 -4.84 -7.58
N ILE A 146 -7.28 -4.14 -8.00
CA ILE A 146 -5.98 -4.12 -7.33
C ILE A 146 -6.06 -3.40 -5.99
N PHE A 147 -6.71 -2.24 -5.92
CA PHE A 147 -6.73 -1.39 -4.73
C PHE A 147 -8.08 -1.38 -4.02
N ALA A 148 -9.18 -1.04 -4.72
CA ALA A 148 -10.46 -0.88 -4.07
C ALA A 148 -11.03 -2.21 -3.58
N GLY A 149 -10.96 -3.27 -4.39
CA GLY A 149 -11.39 -4.61 -4.01
C GLY A 149 -10.62 -5.14 -2.80
N HIS A 150 -9.28 -5.00 -2.79
CA HIS A 150 -8.45 -5.40 -1.66
C HIS A 150 -8.77 -4.57 -0.40
N ALA A 151 -8.79 -3.25 -0.49
CA ALA A 151 -9.11 -2.38 0.63
C ALA A 151 -10.47 -2.70 1.24
N GLN A 152 -11.50 -2.92 0.43
CA GLN A 152 -12.84 -3.27 0.91
C GLN A 152 -12.89 -4.64 1.60
N ALA A 153 -12.17 -5.64 1.08
CA ALA A 153 -12.12 -6.99 1.66
C ALA A 153 -11.32 -7.03 2.97
N ALA A 154 -10.23 -6.25 3.06
CA ALA A 154 -9.20 -6.33 4.09
C ALA A 154 -9.22 -5.15 5.09
N ARG A 155 -10.40 -4.59 5.43
CA ARG A 155 -10.50 -3.39 6.31
C ARG A 155 -9.83 -3.57 7.66
N ASP A 156 -10.02 -4.73 8.28
CA ASP A 156 -9.44 -5.05 9.60
C ASP A 156 -7.91 -5.20 9.51
N GLU A 157 -7.42 -5.80 8.41
CA GLU A 157 -5.99 -5.91 8.12
C GLU A 157 -5.37 -4.52 7.88
N MET A 158 -6.01 -3.67 7.11
CA MET A 158 -5.53 -2.29 6.89
C MET A 158 -5.43 -1.51 8.20
N TRP A 159 -6.40 -1.70 9.10
CA TRP A 159 -6.34 -1.06 10.41
C TRP A 159 -5.20 -1.62 11.27
N ALA A 160 -5.04 -2.94 11.33
CA ALA A 160 -3.92 -3.56 12.08
C ALA A 160 -2.55 -3.06 11.57
N VAL A 161 -2.39 -2.93 10.26
CA VAL A 161 -1.16 -2.36 9.67
C VAL A 161 -0.95 -0.90 10.06
N VAL A 162 -2.01 -0.09 10.19
CA VAL A 162 -1.90 1.30 10.69
C VAL A 162 -1.45 1.31 12.14
N GLU A 163 -1.98 0.42 13.00
CA GLU A 163 -1.56 0.31 14.40
C GLU A 163 -0.08 -0.05 14.52
N GLU A 164 0.39 -1.05 13.77
CA GLU A 164 1.81 -1.42 13.71
C GLU A 164 2.70 -0.27 13.21
N LEU A 165 2.24 0.48 12.20
CA LEU A 165 2.98 1.64 11.72
C LEU A 165 3.10 2.75 12.76
N ARG A 166 2.08 2.96 13.60
CA ARG A 166 2.11 3.95 14.69
C ARG A 166 3.11 3.60 15.79
N GLU A 167 3.47 2.32 15.93
CA GLU A 167 4.55 1.91 16.82
C GLU A 167 5.95 2.29 16.27
N ILE A 168 6.08 2.32 14.92
CA ILE A 168 7.35 2.63 14.25
C ILE A 168 7.52 4.14 14.07
N VAL A 169 6.45 4.82 13.68
CA VAL A 169 6.44 6.25 13.41
C VAL A 169 5.40 6.94 14.27
N THR A 170 5.78 8.04 14.91
CA THR A 170 4.83 8.92 15.60
C THR A 170 4.59 10.13 14.70
N PRO A 171 3.48 10.17 13.93
CA PRO A 171 3.21 11.31 13.08
C PRO A 171 2.99 12.58 13.92
N ASP A 172 3.71 13.64 13.59
CA ASP A 172 3.43 14.96 14.17
C ASP A 172 2.18 15.55 13.47
N PRO A 173 1.08 15.83 14.19
CA PRO A 173 -0.13 16.38 13.60
C PRO A 173 0.09 17.70 12.84
N ARG A 174 1.14 18.44 13.15
CA ARG A 174 1.46 19.69 12.46
C ARG A 174 2.09 19.47 11.09
N THR A 175 2.85 18.39 10.92
CA THR A 175 3.59 18.09 9.69
C THR A 175 3.04 16.89 8.92
N HIS A 176 2.23 16.03 9.58
CA HIS A 176 1.70 14.79 9.01
C HIS A 176 0.15 14.72 8.99
N ALA A 177 -0.52 15.89 8.95
CA ALA A 177 -1.98 15.99 9.05
C ALA A 177 -2.75 15.19 7.98
N GLU A 178 -2.23 15.15 6.75
CA GLU A 178 -2.88 14.38 5.68
C GLU A 178 -2.76 12.87 5.89
N LEU A 179 -1.60 12.38 6.34
CA LEU A 179 -1.41 10.98 6.68
C LEU A 179 -2.38 10.55 7.79
N GLU A 180 -2.45 11.31 8.88
CA GLU A 180 -3.38 11.06 9.97
C GLU A 180 -4.85 11.06 9.51
N THR A 181 -5.22 11.99 8.63
CA THR A 181 -6.57 12.03 8.05
C THR A 181 -6.89 10.77 7.22
N LEU A 182 -5.91 10.25 6.49
CA LEU A 182 -6.07 9.00 5.73
C LEU A 182 -6.15 7.78 6.66
N TRP A 183 -5.34 7.72 7.70
CA TRP A 183 -5.37 6.63 8.69
C TRP A 183 -6.64 6.64 9.53
N ALA A 184 -7.16 7.81 9.90
CA ALA A 184 -8.47 7.93 10.55
C ALA A 184 -9.62 7.41 9.69
N ALA A 185 -9.52 7.55 8.35
CA ALA A 185 -10.49 6.95 7.44
C ALA A 185 -10.41 5.42 7.40
N VAL A 186 -9.20 4.84 7.55
CA VAL A 186 -9.01 3.38 7.68
C VAL A 186 -9.67 2.88 8.98
N GLU A 187 -9.41 3.52 10.10
CA GLU A 187 -10.01 3.21 11.40
C GLU A 187 -11.55 3.25 11.35
N THR A 188 -12.10 4.33 10.78
CA THR A 188 -13.55 4.49 10.62
C THR A 188 -14.16 3.36 9.77
N ALA A 189 -13.49 2.95 8.70
CA ALA A 189 -13.95 1.89 7.82
C ALA A 189 -13.94 0.51 8.48
N ALA A 190 -12.95 0.22 9.33
CA ALA A 190 -12.86 -1.01 10.12
C ALA A 190 -13.98 -1.05 11.19
N SER A 191 -14.18 0.02 11.93
CA SER A 191 -15.20 0.13 12.99
C SER A 191 -16.62 -0.07 12.47
N ARG A 192 -16.95 0.47 11.29
CA ARG A 192 -18.27 0.27 10.66
C ARG A 192 -18.55 -1.18 10.31
N LYS A 193 -17.55 -1.95 9.90
CA LYS A 193 -17.71 -3.39 9.60
C LYS A 193 -18.05 -4.20 10.85
N HIS A 194 -17.44 -3.88 12.01
CA HIS A 194 -17.75 -4.53 13.28
C HIS A 194 -19.19 -4.25 13.73
N SER A 195 -19.66 -3.01 13.61
CA SER A 195 -21.02 -2.63 13.98
C SER A 195 -22.10 -3.36 13.16
N LEU A 196 -21.89 -3.53 11.85
CA LEU A 196 -22.82 -4.26 10.99
C LEU A 196 -22.90 -5.75 11.34
N ARG A 197 -21.79 -6.40 11.68
CA ARG A 197 -21.77 -7.81 12.09
C ARG A 197 -22.47 -8.09 13.43
N HIS A 198 -22.58 -7.09 14.31
CA HIS A 198 -23.29 -7.20 15.58
C HIS A 198 -24.78 -6.95 15.46
N SER A 199 -25.26 -6.26 14.43
CA SER A 199 -26.69 -6.02 14.18
C SER A 199 -27.37 -7.16 13.41
N GLU A 200 -26.62 -8.09 12.83
CA GLU A 200 -27.11 -9.27 12.10
C GLU A 200 -27.14 -10.56 12.98
N ARG A 201 -26.81 -10.46 14.25
CA ARG A 201 -26.88 -11.54 15.25
C ARG A 201 -28.00 -11.29 16.26
#